data_4da73f7a81c92238a54bc6b58611341a
#
_entry.id   4da73f7a81c92238a54bc6b58611341a
#
_cell.length_a   1.000
_cell.length_b   1.000
_cell.length_c   1.000
_cell.angle_alpha   90.00
_cell.angle_beta   90.00
_cell.angle_gamma   90.00
#
_symmetry.space_group_name_H-M   'P 1'
#
loop_
_entity.id
_entity.type
_entity.pdbx_description
1 polymer ?
#
loop_
_entity_poly.entity_id
_entity_poly.type
_entity_poly.pdbx_seq_one_letter_code
_entity_poly.pdbx_strand_id
1 'polypeptide(L)'
;MMRTIKDLKSKTSSMESDGVYIMPFNPKYEKDELEERMLKVVEEQPSVALRFLCLIGDYKVGTSKQYISQIIDSNDIPSLGESMLIASPTGSGKTSAVIKMIKHTSMPVIYVTNRKMALCQFKKDDIKASKGLDVPAELLDSISLGENIIAITYQELAETTYKYKGKKHLLILDEVHCLLEDANFSVYAEKIIRYLKANRDNIARIYLTATPDAVTPVIAEIECESGQEQALFAMDWDTNVKSVFHAYASYKTRLKMVYSMESNWNYINFKLYTPDDTKELADYIKRENEQGTKSLIYVNDISKGKVLQEVLGNTQHIYSDEDKRAEIAEIAQNEKFSDRNLITTKVAENGVSLHDDELNLIVVETLDPITLKQVIGRARVNRKNPREITVLIPDYSMTDIGNAIASAEQQMKMVKEVKADPDLALEYAAKYPALVYYDSKVKHPVVNTMAEKALAYQIAFLRGLRKDPEKPHAFAQAVLELYGKKPVISDDMFLYYDRILDFKTKAAEAFDTYKNSEKNAECLDSLKAKLKVACNSTKVYNDGKQLTSNIQISTVNDILKAAGIAYEIKAKVEVFNISSV
;
A
#
# COMPACT_ATOMS: atom_id res chain seq x y z
N MET A 1 -14.36 -8.78 3.83
CA MET A 1 -15.67 -9.41 3.50
C MET A 1 -16.45 -8.38 2.70
N MET A 2 -16.58 -8.54 1.38
CA MET A 2 -17.44 -7.67 0.57
C MET A 2 -18.89 -7.88 1.04
N ARG A 3 -19.50 -6.85 1.60
CA ARG A 3 -20.94 -6.88 1.86
C ARG A 3 -21.67 -6.81 0.52
N THR A 4 -22.66 -7.65 0.34
CA THR A 4 -23.47 -7.67 -0.87
C THR A 4 -24.35 -6.40 -0.93
N ILE A 5 -24.73 -5.98 -2.14
CA ILE A 5 -25.72 -4.91 -2.37
C ILE A 5 -26.98 -5.15 -1.54
N LYS A 6 -27.34 -6.44 -1.33
CA LYS A 6 -28.48 -6.84 -0.50
C LYS A 6 -28.32 -6.45 0.97
N ASP A 7 -27.09 -6.54 1.51
CA ASP A 7 -26.79 -6.12 2.89
C ASP A 7 -26.84 -4.59 3.05
N LEU A 8 -26.45 -3.87 2.02
CA LEU A 8 -26.59 -2.40 1.97
C LEU A 8 -28.07 -1.98 1.92
N LYS A 9 -28.87 -2.60 1.04
CA LYS A 9 -30.33 -2.33 0.96
C LYS A 9 -31.05 -2.64 2.26
N SER A 10 -30.72 -3.75 2.94
CA SER A 10 -31.34 -4.08 4.24
C SER A 10 -30.97 -3.08 5.33
N LYS A 11 -29.76 -2.49 5.28
CA LYS A 11 -29.32 -1.48 6.24
C LYS A 11 -29.90 -0.10 5.98
N THR A 12 -30.05 0.30 4.71
CA THR A 12 -30.69 1.57 4.36
C THR A 12 -32.16 1.61 4.77
N SER A 13 -32.91 0.50 4.58
CA SER A 13 -34.30 0.41 5.02
C SER A 13 -34.46 0.44 6.55
N SER A 14 -33.50 -0.09 7.32
CA SER A 14 -33.50 0.00 8.79
C SER A 14 -33.14 1.38 9.34
N MET A 15 -32.54 2.25 8.54
CA MET A 15 -32.18 3.61 8.93
C MET A 15 -33.38 4.56 9.00
N GLU A 16 -34.46 4.27 8.26
CA GLU A 16 -35.68 5.07 8.32
C GLU A 16 -36.45 4.88 9.63
N SER A 17 -36.31 3.72 10.28
CA SER A 17 -37.00 3.40 11.54
C SER A 17 -36.41 4.10 12.76
N ASP A 18 -35.16 4.56 12.71
CA ASP A 18 -34.44 5.15 13.84
C ASP A 18 -34.54 6.69 13.92
N GLY A 19 -35.39 7.34 13.13
CA GLY A 19 -35.60 8.77 13.17
C GLY A 19 -34.40 9.64 12.76
N VAL A 20 -33.40 9.03 12.12
CA VAL A 20 -32.25 9.77 11.61
C VAL A 20 -32.58 10.34 10.24
N TYR A 21 -32.87 11.64 10.21
CA TYR A 21 -33.06 12.36 8.96
C TYR A 21 -31.78 12.40 8.16
N ILE A 22 -31.75 11.66 7.06
CA ILE A 22 -30.74 11.81 6.02
C ILE A 22 -31.25 12.94 5.13
N MET A 23 -30.79 14.16 5.36
CA MET A 23 -31.07 15.25 4.43
C MET A 23 -30.04 15.19 3.30
N PRO A 24 -30.44 14.98 2.04
CA PRO A 24 -29.56 15.13 0.89
C PRO A 24 -29.24 16.62 0.74
N PHE A 25 -28.10 17.05 1.20
CA PHE A 25 -27.67 18.46 1.12
C PHE A 25 -26.94 18.78 -0.19
N ASN A 26 -26.71 17.80 -1.03
CA ASN A 26 -26.25 18.11 -2.38
C ASN A 26 -27.51 18.39 -3.23
N PRO A 27 -27.77 19.64 -3.63
CA PRO A 27 -28.94 19.98 -4.44
C PRO A 27 -28.97 19.27 -5.80
N LYS A 28 -27.94 18.51 -6.12
CA LYS A 28 -27.78 17.77 -7.38
C LYS A 28 -28.57 16.44 -7.41
N TYR A 29 -28.87 15.84 -6.24
CA TYR A 29 -29.54 14.53 -6.19
C TYR A 29 -30.66 14.48 -5.16
N GLU A 30 -31.79 13.88 -5.55
CA GLU A 30 -32.86 13.50 -4.61
C GLU A 30 -32.46 12.24 -3.82
N LYS A 31 -33.19 11.92 -2.72
CA LYS A 31 -32.85 10.83 -1.80
C LYS A 31 -32.75 9.47 -2.52
N ASP A 32 -33.73 9.16 -3.38
CA ASP A 32 -33.78 7.88 -4.08
C ASP A 32 -32.68 7.75 -5.14
N GLU A 33 -32.38 8.85 -5.82
CA GLU A 33 -31.26 8.94 -6.78
C GLU A 33 -29.91 8.76 -6.07
N LEU A 34 -29.77 9.29 -4.85
CA LEU A 34 -28.57 9.14 -4.04
C LEU A 34 -28.34 7.69 -3.60
N GLU A 35 -29.41 7.00 -3.17
CA GLU A 35 -29.35 5.60 -2.75
C GLU A 35 -28.97 4.71 -3.95
N GLU A 36 -29.60 4.90 -5.10
CA GLU A 36 -29.27 4.17 -6.34
C GLU A 36 -27.81 4.40 -6.74
N ARG A 37 -27.36 5.67 -6.70
CA ARG A 37 -25.98 6.02 -6.98
C ARG A 37 -24.99 5.37 -6.00
N MET A 38 -25.30 5.31 -4.70
CA MET A 38 -24.45 4.64 -3.73
C MET A 38 -24.33 3.14 -4.00
N LEU A 39 -25.43 2.48 -4.31
CA LEU A 39 -25.42 1.06 -4.63
C LEU A 39 -24.57 0.79 -5.87
N LYS A 40 -24.73 1.61 -6.90
CA LYS A 40 -23.94 1.54 -8.14
C LYS A 40 -22.45 1.77 -7.86
N VAL A 41 -22.09 2.79 -7.09
CA VAL A 41 -20.69 3.05 -6.72
C VAL A 41 -20.08 1.89 -5.95
N VAL A 42 -20.83 1.27 -5.03
CA VAL A 42 -20.34 0.09 -4.28
C VAL A 42 -20.11 -1.11 -5.18
N GLU A 43 -20.96 -1.30 -6.19
CA GLU A 43 -20.84 -2.39 -7.16
C GLU A 43 -19.66 -2.17 -8.13
N GLU A 44 -19.53 -0.97 -8.68
CA GLU A 44 -18.55 -0.66 -9.72
C GLU A 44 -17.18 -0.28 -9.17
N GLN A 45 -17.09 0.20 -7.91
CA GLN A 45 -15.84 0.68 -7.31
C GLN A 45 -15.38 -0.21 -6.17
N PRO A 46 -14.39 -1.08 -6.38
CA PRO A 46 -13.87 -1.97 -5.33
C PRO A 46 -13.10 -1.21 -4.24
N SER A 47 -12.45 -0.11 -4.57
CA SER A 47 -11.75 0.71 -3.58
C SER A 47 -12.72 1.43 -2.65
N VAL A 48 -12.69 1.06 -1.38
CA VAL A 48 -13.52 1.66 -0.32
C VAL A 48 -13.28 3.17 -0.22
N ALA A 49 -12.04 3.60 -0.30
CA ALA A 49 -11.69 5.01 -0.22
C ALA A 49 -12.22 5.81 -1.40
N LEU A 50 -12.14 5.27 -2.62
CA LEU A 50 -12.64 5.96 -3.81
C LEU A 50 -14.17 6.06 -3.85
N ARG A 51 -14.90 5.17 -3.20
CA ARG A 51 -16.37 5.22 -3.14
C ARG A 51 -16.88 6.57 -2.70
N PHE A 52 -16.25 7.16 -1.70
CA PHE A 52 -16.61 8.50 -1.24
C PHE A 52 -16.42 9.55 -2.35
N LEU A 53 -15.27 9.59 -3.00
CA LEU A 53 -15.00 10.56 -4.06
C LEU A 53 -15.92 10.37 -5.28
N CYS A 54 -16.26 9.13 -5.61
CA CYS A 54 -17.24 8.81 -6.65
C CYS A 54 -18.68 9.23 -6.32
N LEU A 55 -19.00 9.38 -5.03
CA LEU A 55 -20.30 9.91 -4.60
C LEU A 55 -20.38 11.43 -4.77
N ILE A 56 -19.30 12.15 -4.48
CA ILE A 56 -19.27 13.62 -4.50
C ILE A 56 -18.92 14.21 -5.88
N GLY A 57 -18.29 13.44 -6.77
CA GLY A 57 -17.95 13.82 -8.15
C GLY A 57 -18.57 12.87 -9.18
N ASP A 58 -18.58 13.25 -10.44
CA ASP A 58 -18.89 12.30 -11.51
C ASP A 58 -17.75 11.30 -11.64
N TYR A 59 -18.02 10.06 -12.08
CA TYR A 59 -16.99 9.06 -12.17
C TYR A 59 -17.12 8.19 -13.44
N LYS A 60 -15.99 7.68 -13.92
CA LYS A 60 -15.89 6.69 -15.00
C LYS A 60 -14.94 5.58 -14.58
N VAL A 61 -15.37 4.32 -14.73
CA VAL A 61 -14.59 3.13 -14.42
C VAL A 61 -14.18 2.43 -15.70
N GLY A 62 -12.89 2.18 -15.86
CA GLY A 62 -12.36 1.41 -16.97
C GLY A 62 -12.11 -0.05 -16.63
N THR A 63 -12.22 -0.92 -17.63
CA THR A 63 -11.89 -2.34 -17.46
C THR A 63 -10.37 -2.55 -17.39
N SER A 64 -9.93 -3.67 -16.81
CA SER A 64 -8.52 -4.03 -16.69
C SER A 64 -7.77 -4.22 -18.01
N LYS A 65 -8.49 -4.35 -19.13
CA LYS A 65 -7.92 -4.54 -20.48
C LYS A 65 -7.63 -3.24 -21.23
N GLN A 66 -8.10 -2.11 -20.71
CA GLN A 66 -7.96 -0.80 -21.34
C GLN A 66 -6.85 0.01 -20.67
N TYR A 67 -6.28 0.96 -21.40
CA TYR A 67 -5.44 2.00 -20.82
C TYR A 67 -6.33 3.17 -20.38
N ILE A 68 -6.01 3.79 -19.25
CA ILE A 68 -6.78 4.93 -18.75
C ILE A 68 -6.82 6.09 -19.76
N SER A 69 -5.78 6.24 -20.57
CA SER A 69 -5.71 7.21 -21.67
C SER A 69 -6.74 6.99 -22.79
N GLN A 70 -7.43 5.85 -22.81
CA GLN A 70 -8.52 5.54 -23.76
C GLN A 70 -9.89 5.89 -23.18
N ILE A 71 -9.99 6.05 -21.87
CA ILE A 71 -11.24 6.31 -21.14
C ILE A 71 -11.40 7.82 -20.89
N ILE A 72 -10.29 8.52 -20.71
CA ILE A 72 -10.26 9.96 -20.47
C ILE A 72 -10.56 10.69 -21.76
N ASP A 73 -11.56 11.56 -21.73
CA ASP A 73 -11.76 12.54 -22.77
C ASP A 73 -10.76 13.69 -22.58
N SER A 74 -10.02 14.02 -23.65
CA SER A 74 -9.07 15.14 -23.63
C SER A 74 -9.74 16.51 -23.37
N ASN A 75 -11.06 16.60 -23.56
CA ASN A 75 -11.86 17.79 -23.29
C ASN A 75 -12.33 17.86 -21.82
N ASP A 76 -12.19 16.80 -21.04
CA ASP A 76 -12.58 16.77 -19.61
C ASP A 76 -11.57 17.51 -18.71
N ILE A 77 -10.80 18.46 -19.25
CA ILE A 77 -9.89 19.29 -18.45
C ILE A 77 -10.70 20.11 -17.46
N PRO A 78 -10.38 20.04 -16.15
CA PRO A 78 -11.10 20.82 -15.15
C PRO A 78 -10.92 22.33 -15.39
N SER A 79 -11.97 23.09 -15.14
CA SER A 79 -11.93 24.56 -15.17
C SER A 79 -11.20 25.11 -13.94
N LEU A 80 -10.86 26.39 -13.95
CA LEU A 80 -10.32 27.05 -12.75
C LEU A 80 -11.27 26.89 -11.56
N GLY A 81 -10.73 26.48 -10.44
CA GLY A 81 -11.52 26.17 -9.24
C GLY A 81 -12.00 24.72 -9.15
N GLU A 82 -11.90 23.95 -10.22
CA GLU A 82 -12.31 22.56 -10.25
C GLU A 82 -11.10 21.60 -10.18
N SER A 83 -11.39 20.33 -9.89
CA SER A 83 -10.38 19.27 -9.85
C SER A 83 -10.88 17.97 -10.46
N MET A 84 -9.92 17.09 -10.77
CA MET A 84 -10.12 15.75 -11.29
C MET A 84 -9.16 14.78 -10.62
N LEU A 85 -9.60 13.55 -10.36
CA LEU A 85 -8.76 12.46 -9.91
C LEU A 85 -8.65 11.37 -10.98
N ILE A 86 -7.44 10.94 -11.29
CA ILE A 86 -7.13 9.79 -12.11
C ILE A 86 -6.49 8.72 -11.24
N ALA A 87 -7.32 7.78 -10.74
CA ALA A 87 -6.93 6.67 -9.90
C ALA A 87 -6.78 5.41 -10.74
N SER A 88 -5.56 5.07 -11.11
CA SER A 88 -5.33 3.89 -11.94
C SER A 88 -3.98 3.25 -11.67
N PRO A 89 -3.85 1.92 -11.85
CA PRO A 89 -2.63 1.18 -11.54
C PRO A 89 -1.40 1.76 -12.24
N THR A 90 -0.22 1.42 -11.73
CA THR A 90 1.04 1.70 -12.44
C THR A 90 1.02 1.05 -13.83
N GLY A 91 1.61 1.72 -14.83
CA GLY A 91 1.60 1.22 -16.22
C GLY A 91 0.26 1.31 -16.96
N SER A 92 -0.76 1.93 -16.39
CA SER A 92 -2.09 2.09 -17.00
C SER A 92 -2.19 3.23 -18.02
N GLY A 93 -1.11 3.98 -18.25
CA GLY A 93 -1.08 5.10 -19.20
C GLY A 93 -1.51 6.44 -18.62
N LYS A 94 -1.38 6.67 -17.29
CA LYS A 94 -1.65 7.96 -16.63
C LYS A 94 -0.91 9.11 -17.30
N THR A 95 0.41 9.00 -17.43
CA THR A 95 1.26 10.02 -18.06
C THR A 95 0.83 10.30 -19.50
N SER A 96 0.54 9.26 -20.27
CA SER A 96 0.05 9.42 -21.67
C SER A 96 -1.30 10.13 -21.73
N ALA A 97 -2.19 9.90 -20.76
CA ALA A 97 -3.47 10.61 -20.66
C ALA A 97 -3.24 12.10 -20.40
N VAL A 98 -2.38 12.42 -19.44
CA VAL A 98 -2.01 13.81 -19.10
C VAL A 98 -1.38 14.53 -20.29
N ILE A 99 -0.45 13.90 -21.01
CA ILE A 99 0.18 14.50 -22.21
C ILE A 99 -0.90 14.83 -23.27
N LYS A 100 -1.88 13.96 -23.47
CA LYS A 100 -3.00 14.25 -24.36
C LYS A 100 -3.79 15.48 -23.89
N MET A 101 -4.15 15.54 -22.62
CA MET A 101 -4.91 16.66 -22.05
C MET A 101 -4.15 17.98 -22.16
N ILE A 102 -2.87 18.01 -21.85
CA ILE A 102 -2.02 19.21 -21.93
C ILE A 102 -2.05 19.82 -23.35
N LYS A 103 -2.09 19.00 -24.37
CA LYS A 103 -2.14 19.47 -25.77
C LYS A 103 -3.46 20.19 -26.15
N HIS A 104 -4.52 20.01 -25.34
CA HIS A 104 -5.83 20.61 -25.58
C HIS A 104 -6.13 21.82 -24.66
N THR A 105 -5.18 22.25 -23.81
CA THR A 105 -5.37 23.41 -22.94
C THR A 105 -4.51 24.60 -23.39
N SER A 106 -5.09 25.79 -23.27
CA SER A 106 -4.35 27.05 -23.39
C SER A 106 -3.85 27.59 -22.06
N MET A 107 -4.23 26.95 -20.95
CA MET A 107 -3.75 27.36 -19.61
C MET A 107 -2.27 27.05 -19.46
N PRO A 108 -1.49 27.91 -18.75
CA PRO A 108 -0.16 27.52 -18.27
C PRO A 108 -0.27 26.24 -17.44
N VAL A 109 0.66 25.31 -17.64
CA VAL A 109 0.66 24.00 -16.96
C VAL A 109 1.86 23.87 -16.06
N ILE A 110 1.63 23.44 -14.83
CA ILE A 110 2.67 23.02 -13.90
C ILE A 110 2.47 21.52 -13.64
N TYR A 111 3.39 20.70 -14.16
CA TYR A 111 3.44 19.27 -13.90
C TYR A 111 4.36 19.00 -12.73
N VAL A 112 3.84 18.35 -11.71
CA VAL A 112 4.56 18.10 -10.45
C VAL A 112 4.69 16.60 -10.24
N THR A 113 5.90 16.14 -9.98
CA THR A 113 6.17 14.73 -9.67
C THR A 113 7.09 14.60 -8.47
N ASN A 114 7.14 13.42 -7.87
CA ASN A 114 7.85 13.20 -6.62
C ASN A 114 9.38 13.22 -6.76
N ARG A 115 9.92 12.67 -7.84
CA ARG A 115 11.37 12.46 -8.00
C ARG A 115 11.91 13.05 -9.30
N LYS A 116 13.18 13.52 -9.25
CA LYS A 116 13.88 14.03 -10.44
C LYS A 116 13.90 13.01 -11.58
N MET A 117 13.98 11.72 -11.27
CA MET A 117 13.97 10.64 -12.26
C MET A 117 12.64 10.54 -12.99
N ALA A 118 11.51 10.58 -12.28
CA ALA A 118 10.19 10.62 -12.92
C ALA A 118 10.03 11.87 -13.78
N LEU A 119 10.59 12.99 -13.35
CA LEU A 119 10.64 14.22 -14.13
C LEU A 119 11.43 14.05 -15.44
N CYS A 120 12.57 13.37 -15.40
CA CYS A 120 13.36 13.07 -16.61
C CYS A 120 12.60 12.12 -17.55
N GLN A 121 11.91 11.12 -17.02
CA GLN A 121 11.07 10.22 -17.82
C GLN A 121 9.90 10.98 -18.47
N PHE A 122 9.20 11.83 -17.73
CA PHE A 122 8.13 12.65 -18.28
C PHE A 122 8.61 13.52 -19.44
N LYS A 123 9.73 14.23 -19.27
CA LYS A 123 10.35 15.02 -20.34
C LYS A 123 10.72 14.17 -21.56
N LYS A 124 11.30 12.98 -21.34
CA LYS A 124 11.66 12.02 -22.38
C LYS A 124 10.41 11.54 -23.14
N ASP A 125 9.35 11.18 -22.45
CA ASP A 125 8.10 10.68 -23.06
C ASP A 125 7.39 11.79 -23.85
N ASP A 126 7.37 13.02 -23.37
CA ASP A 126 6.81 14.15 -24.08
C ASP A 126 7.57 14.43 -25.38
N ILE A 127 8.91 14.38 -25.34
CA ILE A 127 9.76 14.56 -26.53
C ILE A 127 9.53 13.43 -27.55
N LYS A 128 9.49 12.16 -27.09
CA LYS A 128 9.19 11.02 -27.95
C LYS A 128 7.80 11.15 -28.58
N ALA A 129 6.79 11.52 -27.78
CA ALA A 129 5.43 11.71 -28.27
C ALA A 129 5.29 12.86 -29.26
N SER A 130 6.09 13.92 -29.13
CA SER A 130 6.03 15.12 -29.98
C SER A 130 6.82 15.01 -31.27
N LYS A 131 7.94 14.29 -31.31
CA LYS A 131 8.90 14.30 -32.43
C LYS A 131 9.28 12.92 -32.99
N GLY A 132 8.89 11.81 -32.33
CA GLY A 132 9.27 10.46 -32.78
C GLY A 132 10.78 10.16 -32.75
N LEU A 133 11.56 10.94 -31.98
CA LEU A 133 13.01 10.87 -31.94
C LEU A 133 13.49 10.29 -30.59
N ASP A 134 14.52 9.45 -30.66
CA ASP A 134 15.30 9.06 -29.49
C ASP A 134 16.26 10.22 -29.14
N VAL A 135 16.00 10.89 -28.02
CA VAL A 135 16.80 12.04 -27.59
C VAL A 135 17.72 11.62 -26.44
N PRO A 136 19.05 11.87 -26.54
CA PRO A 136 19.98 11.61 -25.45
C PRO A 136 19.60 12.37 -24.17
N ALA A 137 19.81 11.73 -23.01
CA ALA A 137 19.44 12.28 -21.70
C ALA A 137 20.06 13.66 -21.42
N GLU A 138 21.28 13.91 -21.89
CA GLU A 138 22.01 15.16 -21.75
C GLU A 138 21.33 16.36 -22.45
N LEU A 139 20.53 16.09 -23.47
CA LEU A 139 19.75 17.12 -24.20
C LEU A 139 18.40 17.41 -23.55
N LEU A 140 17.93 16.55 -22.63
CA LEU A 140 16.62 16.67 -22.00
C LEU A 140 16.51 17.88 -21.07
N ASP A 141 17.59 18.25 -20.41
CA ASP A 141 17.63 19.43 -19.52
C ASP A 141 17.54 20.76 -20.29
N SER A 142 17.86 20.75 -21.59
CA SER A 142 17.83 21.93 -22.46
C SER A 142 16.55 22.09 -23.28
N ILE A 143 15.64 21.10 -23.29
CA ILE A 143 14.44 21.14 -24.09
C ILE A 143 13.27 21.68 -23.28
N SER A 144 12.82 22.87 -23.60
CA SER A 144 11.58 23.46 -23.08
C SER A 144 10.37 22.64 -23.53
N LEU A 145 9.53 22.22 -22.59
CA LEU A 145 8.24 21.52 -22.82
C LEU A 145 7.18 22.45 -23.49
N GLY A 146 7.58 23.41 -24.27
CA GLY A 146 6.74 24.48 -24.78
C GLY A 146 6.71 25.68 -23.81
N GLU A 147 6.41 26.87 -24.33
CA GLU A 147 6.47 28.12 -23.55
C GLU A 147 5.54 28.16 -22.33
N ASN A 148 4.52 27.27 -22.26
CA ASN A 148 3.49 27.28 -21.25
C ASN A 148 3.53 26.08 -20.27
N ILE A 149 4.52 25.19 -20.35
CA ILE A 149 4.59 23.97 -19.53
C ILE A 149 5.87 23.98 -18.70
N ILE A 150 5.70 23.86 -17.38
CA ILE A 150 6.79 23.74 -16.41
C ILE A 150 6.66 22.39 -15.72
N ALA A 151 7.72 21.59 -15.72
CA ALA A 151 7.77 20.33 -14.99
C ALA A 151 8.77 20.44 -13.83
N ILE A 152 8.31 20.20 -12.59
CA ILE A 152 9.07 20.40 -11.35
C ILE A 152 8.78 19.27 -10.35
N THR A 153 9.63 19.17 -9.33
CA THR A 153 9.39 18.25 -8.21
C THR A 153 8.45 18.87 -7.18
N TYR A 154 7.86 18.03 -6.30
CA TYR A 154 7.06 18.51 -5.16
C TYR A 154 7.87 19.43 -4.24
N GLN A 155 9.15 19.13 -4.01
CA GLN A 155 10.05 19.96 -3.21
C GLN A 155 10.23 21.35 -3.84
N GLU A 156 10.50 21.39 -5.15
CA GLU A 156 10.64 22.66 -5.90
C GLU A 156 9.33 23.45 -5.91
N LEU A 157 8.17 22.77 -6.04
CA LEU A 157 6.87 23.43 -5.90
C LEU A 157 6.75 24.09 -4.51
N ALA A 158 7.03 23.34 -3.43
CA ALA A 158 6.93 23.85 -2.07
C ALA A 158 7.82 25.07 -1.79
N GLU A 159 8.99 25.14 -2.43
CA GLU A 159 9.92 26.26 -2.35
C GLU A 159 9.47 27.45 -3.20
N THR A 160 8.76 27.20 -4.29
CA THR A 160 8.40 28.22 -5.29
C THR A 160 6.92 28.60 -5.31
N THR A 161 6.12 28.14 -4.36
CA THR A 161 4.66 28.44 -4.28
C THR A 161 4.35 29.93 -4.35
N TYR A 162 5.25 30.81 -3.82
CA TYR A 162 5.09 32.26 -3.88
C TYR A 162 5.09 32.82 -5.31
N LYS A 163 5.75 32.14 -6.25
CA LYS A 163 5.81 32.54 -7.67
C LYS A 163 4.49 32.33 -8.38
N TYR A 164 3.68 31.39 -7.90
CA TYR A 164 2.42 30.95 -8.52
C TYR A 164 1.18 31.44 -7.79
N LYS A 165 1.33 32.06 -6.62
CA LYS A 165 0.22 32.59 -5.81
C LYS A 165 -0.63 33.55 -6.63
N GLY A 166 -1.94 33.30 -6.70
CA GLY A 166 -2.92 34.11 -7.43
C GLY A 166 -2.86 34.01 -8.96
N LYS A 167 -1.93 33.22 -9.53
CA LYS A 167 -1.85 33.00 -10.97
C LYS A 167 -2.76 31.87 -11.41
N LYS A 168 -3.42 32.05 -12.56
CA LYS A 168 -4.30 31.06 -13.17
C LYS A 168 -3.49 30.03 -13.93
N HIS A 169 -3.61 28.74 -13.58
CA HIS A 169 -2.90 27.65 -14.24
C HIS A 169 -3.57 26.29 -13.97
N LEU A 170 -3.20 25.30 -14.78
CA LEU A 170 -3.48 23.90 -14.56
C LEU A 170 -2.32 23.27 -13.78
N LEU A 171 -2.59 22.70 -12.63
CA LEU A 171 -1.64 22.00 -11.78
C LEU A 171 -1.90 20.50 -11.85
N ILE A 172 -0.90 19.75 -12.28
CA ILE A 172 -0.96 18.28 -12.36
C ILE A 172 -0.05 17.72 -11.29
N LEU A 173 -0.64 16.94 -10.38
CA LEU A 173 0.03 16.35 -9.22
C LEU A 173 0.17 14.84 -9.45
N ASP A 174 1.31 14.45 -10.03
CA ASP A 174 1.59 13.04 -10.32
C ASP A 174 2.10 12.32 -9.08
N GLU A 175 1.62 11.08 -8.88
CA GLU A 175 1.87 10.25 -7.70
C GLU A 175 1.55 11.01 -6.40
N VAL A 176 0.36 11.61 -6.34
CA VAL A 176 -0.06 12.52 -5.24
C VAL A 176 -0.02 11.87 -3.85
N HIS A 177 -0.01 10.53 -3.76
CA HIS A 177 0.18 9.80 -2.51
C HIS A 177 1.52 10.12 -1.80
N CYS A 178 2.52 10.61 -2.54
CA CYS A 178 3.79 11.07 -1.97
C CYS A 178 3.62 12.17 -0.93
N LEU A 179 2.54 12.94 -0.99
CA LEU A 179 2.23 13.94 0.04
C LEU A 179 2.02 13.32 1.43
N LEU A 180 1.62 12.03 1.49
CA LEU A 180 1.54 11.27 2.74
C LEU A 180 2.83 10.50 3.05
N GLU A 181 3.37 9.79 2.07
CA GLU A 181 4.55 8.93 2.27
C GLU A 181 5.78 9.73 2.69
N ASP A 182 6.04 10.84 2.02
CA ASP A 182 7.20 11.68 2.32
C ASP A 182 6.96 12.60 3.53
N ALA A 183 5.73 12.71 4.02
CA ALA A 183 5.41 13.52 5.20
C ALA A 183 6.18 13.08 6.45
N ASN A 184 6.53 11.81 6.55
CA ASN A 184 7.34 11.26 7.64
C ASN A 184 8.83 11.66 7.57
N PHE A 185 9.27 12.30 6.46
CA PHE A 185 10.66 12.69 6.24
C PHE A 185 10.81 14.17 5.87
N SER A 186 9.75 14.83 5.48
CA SER A 186 9.80 16.20 4.97
C SER A 186 8.52 16.97 5.21
N VAL A 187 8.66 18.28 5.32
CA VAL A 187 7.57 19.24 5.54
C VAL A 187 7.00 19.84 4.25
N TYR A 188 7.50 19.47 3.09
CA TYR A 188 7.06 20.07 1.83
C TYR A 188 5.57 19.80 1.55
N ALA A 189 5.06 18.64 1.95
CA ALA A 189 3.66 18.26 1.78
C ALA A 189 2.72 19.27 2.45
N GLU A 190 3.00 19.66 3.69
CA GLU A 190 2.23 20.65 4.43
C GLU A 190 2.20 22.02 3.71
N LYS A 191 3.33 22.46 3.15
CA LYS A 191 3.40 23.72 2.39
C LYS A 191 2.53 23.65 1.13
N ILE A 192 2.54 22.52 0.44
CA ILE A 192 1.74 22.29 -0.78
C ILE A 192 0.25 22.28 -0.45
N ILE A 193 -0.17 21.57 0.58
CA ILE A 193 -1.59 21.54 0.99
C ILE A 193 -2.09 22.95 1.32
N ARG A 194 -1.31 23.71 2.09
CA ARG A 194 -1.64 25.12 2.39
C ARG A 194 -1.75 25.98 1.12
N TYR A 195 -0.83 25.78 0.18
CA TYR A 195 -0.86 26.49 -1.10
C TYR A 195 -2.11 26.13 -1.91
N LEU A 196 -2.44 24.85 -2.03
CA LEU A 196 -3.61 24.37 -2.76
C LEU A 196 -4.90 24.93 -2.17
N LYS A 197 -5.05 24.86 -0.83
CA LYS A 197 -6.23 25.41 -0.12
C LYS A 197 -6.37 26.93 -0.32
N ALA A 198 -5.27 27.65 -0.26
CA ALA A 198 -5.28 29.13 -0.37
C ALA A 198 -5.52 29.64 -1.81
N ASN A 199 -5.31 28.80 -2.82
CA ASN A 199 -5.38 29.20 -4.22
C ASN A 199 -6.41 28.39 -5.02
N ARG A 200 -7.32 27.69 -4.34
CA ARG A 200 -8.30 26.76 -4.96
C ARG A 200 -9.01 27.35 -6.17
N ASP A 201 -9.43 28.62 -6.09
CA ASP A 201 -10.24 29.28 -7.12
C ASP A 201 -9.44 29.65 -8.38
N ASN A 202 -8.11 29.77 -8.26
CA ASN A 202 -7.23 30.17 -9.34
C ASN A 202 -6.53 29.00 -10.05
N ILE A 203 -6.69 27.77 -9.53
CA ILE A 203 -5.97 26.60 -10.01
C ILE A 203 -6.99 25.54 -10.46
N ALA A 204 -6.82 25.03 -11.70
CA ALA A 204 -7.40 23.77 -12.12
C ALA A 204 -6.47 22.65 -11.67
N ARG A 205 -6.98 21.53 -11.12
CA ARG A 205 -6.14 20.49 -10.51
C ARG A 205 -6.43 19.12 -11.08
N ILE A 206 -5.37 18.37 -11.41
CA ILE A 206 -5.45 16.96 -11.78
C ILE A 206 -4.57 16.16 -10.82
N TYR A 207 -5.17 15.24 -10.11
CA TYR A 207 -4.51 14.32 -9.19
C TYR A 207 -4.30 12.97 -9.88
N LEU A 208 -3.08 12.45 -9.87
CA LEU A 208 -2.76 11.12 -10.39
C LEU A 208 -2.26 10.23 -9.25
N THR A 209 -2.79 9.02 -9.16
CA THR A 209 -2.31 8.04 -8.16
C THR A 209 -2.59 6.60 -8.60
N ALA A 210 -1.73 5.69 -8.17
CA ALA A 210 -1.96 4.24 -8.23
C ALA A 210 -2.50 3.68 -6.90
N THR A 211 -2.47 4.46 -5.83
CA THR A 211 -2.87 4.07 -4.46
C THR A 211 -3.91 5.04 -3.91
N PRO A 212 -5.14 5.01 -4.44
CA PRO A 212 -6.17 5.96 -4.07
C PRO A 212 -6.58 5.87 -2.59
N ASP A 213 -6.50 4.69 -1.98
CA ASP A 213 -6.94 4.46 -0.60
C ASP A 213 -6.22 5.37 0.41
N ALA A 214 -4.92 5.59 0.20
CA ALA A 214 -4.13 6.44 1.06
C ALA A 214 -4.39 7.94 0.86
N VAL A 215 -4.64 8.35 -0.38
CA VAL A 215 -4.67 9.77 -0.76
C VAL A 215 -6.07 10.40 -0.72
N THR A 216 -7.11 9.59 -0.71
CA THR A 216 -8.49 10.09 -0.65
C THR A 216 -8.72 11.11 0.46
N PRO A 217 -8.25 10.88 1.70
CA PRO A 217 -8.43 11.86 2.76
C PRO A 217 -7.74 13.20 2.49
N VAL A 218 -6.59 13.17 1.82
CA VAL A 218 -5.84 14.38 1.44
C VAL A 218 -6.57 15.16 0.36
N ILE A 219 -7.05 14.47 -0.68
CA ILE A 219 -7.83 15.09 -1.75
C ILE A 219 -9.12 15.69 -1.18
N ALA A 220 -9.82 14.97 -0.32
CA ALA A 220 -11.02 15.46 0.33
C ALA A 220 -10.75 16.73 1.16
N GLU A 221 -9.65 16.79 1.90
CA GLU A 221 -9.25 17.99 2.65
C GLU A 221 -8.99 19.20 1.76
N ILE A 222 -8.44 18.98 0.56
CA ILE A 222 -8.16 20.06 -0.39
C ILE A 222 -9.44 20.51 -1.08
N GLU A 223 -10.29 19.58 -1.50
CA GLU A 223 -11.39 19.84 -2.43
C GLU A 223 -12.73 20.10 -1.75
N CYS A 224 -12.91 19.69 -0.50
CA CYS A 224 -14.11 19.96 0.27
C CYS A 224 -14.00 21.29 1.04
N GLU A 225 -15.14 21.89 1.39
CA GLU A 225 -15.16 23.07 2.23
C GLU A 225 -14.77 22.73 3.68
N SER A 226 -14.14 23.67 4.37
CA SER A 226 -13.48 23.46 5.66
C SER A 226 -14.38 22.92 6.77
N GLY A 227 -13.86 22.03 7.58
CA GLY A 227 -14.45 21.53 8.83
C GLY A 227 -15.04 20.12 8.74
N GLN A 228 -15.13 19.54 7.54
CA GLN A 228 -15.80 18.25 7.32
C GLN A 228 -14.84 17.09 7.03
N GLU A 229 -13.58 17.40 6.74
CA GLU A 229 -12.54 16.42 6.42
C GLU A 229 -12.26 15.42 7.56
N GLN A 230 -12.50 15.82 8.81
CA GLN A 230 -12.29 14.93 9.97
C GLN A 230 -13.26 13.75 10.01
N ALA A 231 -14.47 13.93 9.48
CA ALA A 231 -15.46 12.87 9.40
C ALA A 231 -15.05 11.76 8.41
N LEU A 232 -14.30 12.09 7.36
CA LEU A 232 -13.81 11.12 6.36
C LEU A 232 -12.86 10.08 6.93
N PHE A 233 -11.96 10.48 7.85
CA PHE A 233 -11.03 9.56 8.50
C PHE A 233 -11.72 8.61 9.49
N ALA A 234 -12.89 9.00 9.98
CA ALA A 234 -13.70 8.19 10.89
C ALA A 234 -14.67 7.26 10.16
N MET A 235 -14.76 7.33 8.83
CA MET A 235 -15.68 6.51 8.06
C MET A 235 -15.25 5.05 7.99
N ASP A 236 -15.98 4.21 8.67
CA ASP A 236 -15.97 2.78 8.46
C ASP A 236 -17.08 2.42 7.46
N TRP A 237 -16.70 2.30 6.19
CA TRP A 237 -17.60 1.95 5.09
C TRP A 237 -18.21 0.56 5.25
N ASP A 238 -17.55 -0.31 6.01
CA ASP A 238 -18.01 -1.68 6.20
C ASP A 238 -19.04 -1.80 7.32
N THR A 239 -18.96 -0.94 8.35
CA THR A 239 -19.81 -1.06 9.54
C THR A 239 -20.81 0.07 9.69
N ASN A 240 -20.59 1.23 9.07
CA ASN A 240 -21.39 2.41 9.33
C ASN A 240 -21.82 3.19 8.07
N VAL A 241 -22.78 2.61 7.34
CA VAL A 241 -23.42 3.26 6.18
C VAL A 241 -24.03 4.60 6.54
N LYS A 242 -24.51 4.80 7.78
CA LYS A 242 -25.02 6.08 8.29
C LYS A 242 -23.98 7.19 8.21
N SER A 243 -22.73 6.92 8.58
CA SER A 243 -21.64 7.90 8.51
C SER A 243 -21.33 8.31 7.08
N VAL A 244 -21.44 7.40 6.12
CA VAL A 244 -21.26 7.68 4.70
C VAL A 244 -22.33 8.64 4.19
N PHE A 245 -23.60 8.39 4.51
CA PHE A 245 -24.70 9.28 4.13
C PHE A 245 -24.59 10.67 4.76
N HIS A 246 -24.25 10.74 6.03
CA HIS A 246 -24.05 12.04 6.71
C HIS A 246 -22.92 12.85 6.11
N ALA A 247 -21.79 12.21 5.82
CA ALA A 247 -20.68 12.88 5.19
C ALA A 247 -21.06 13.39 3.80
N TYR A 248 -21.67 12.54 2.97
CA TYR A 248 -22.13 12.94 1.65
C TYR A 248 -23.08 14.14 1.69
N ALA A 249 -24.05 14.11 2.58
CA ALA A 249 -25.06 15.15 2.71
C ALA A 249 -24.48 16.54 3.07
N SER A 250 -23.32 16.59 3.72
CA SER A 250 -22.70 17.81 4.22
C SER A 250 -21.57 18.35 3.35
N TYR A 251 -21.11 17.61 2.32
CA TYR A 251 -19.95 17.99 1.53
C TYR A 251 -20.29 18.82 0.30
N LYS A 252 -19.71 20.01 0.21
CA LYS A 252 -19.54 20.74 -1.04
C LYS A 252 -18.14 20.49 -1.55
N THR A 253 -18.05 20.00 -2.78
CA THR A 253 -16.78 19.61 -3.39
C THR A 253 -16.52 20.38 -4.68
N ARG A 254 -15.24 20.58 -4.98
CA ARG A 254 -14.75 21.08 -6.26
C ARG A 254 -14.28 19.94 -7.18
N LEU A 255 -14.35 18.71 -6.70
CA LEU A 255 -14.03 17.54 -7.48
C LEU A 255 -15.12 17.30 -8.54
N LYS A 256 -14.74 17.44 -9.80
CA LYS A 256 -15.66 17.32 -10.94
C LYS A 256 -15.75 15.87 -11.44
N MET A 257 -14.61 15.20 -11.57
CA MET A 257 -14.54 13.88 -12.19
C MET A 257 -13.55 12.98 -11.46
N VAL A 258 -13.92 11.72 -11.30
CA VAL A 258 -13.05 10.64 -10.84
C VAL A 258 -12.95 9.59 -11.96
N TYR A 259 -11.77 9.40 -12.47
CA TYR A 259 -11.47 8.28 -13.34
C TYR A 259 -10.82 7.18 -12.51
N SER A 260 -11.37 5.98 -12.56
CA SER A 260 -10.74 4.82 -11.95
C SER A 260 -10.58 3.68 -12.94
N MET A 261 -9.67 2.79 -12.66
CA MET A 261 -9.39 1.63 -13.47
C MET A 261 -9.14 0.42 -12.61
N GLU A 262 -9.83 -0.68 -12.91
CA GLU A 262 -9.58 -1.94 -12.25
C GLU A 262 -8.16 -2.44 -12.54
N SER A 263 -7.57 -3.05 -11.53
CA SER A 263 -6.27 -3.69 -11.64
C SER A 263 -6.43 -5.18 -11.94
N ASN A 264 -5.77 -5.67 -12.97
CA ASN A 264 -5.64 -7.11 -13.18
C ASN A 264 -4.29 -7.59 -12.62
N TRP A 265 -4.34 -8.25 -11.47
CA TRP A 265 -3.17 -8.78 -10.79
C TRP A 265 -3.08 -10.31 -10.88
N ASN A 266 -3.77 -10.96 -11.83
CA ASN A 266 -3.79 -12.41 -11.96
C ASN A 266 -2.41 -13.01 -12.24
N TYR A 267 -1.50 -12.21 -12.83
CA TYR A 267 -0.12 -12.60 -13.13
C TYR A 267 0.82 -12.57 -11.92
N ILE A 268 0.34 -12.13 -10.75
CA ILE A 268 1.13 -12.10 -9.52
C ILE A 268 0.85 -13.35 -8.69
N ASN A 269 1.91 -14.08 -8.33
CA ASN A 269 1.88 -15.20 -7.41
C ASN A 269 2.58 -14.82 -6.11
N PHE A 270 1.85 -14.88 -4.99
CA PHE A 270 2.42 -14.55 -3.69
C PHE A 270 3.02 -15.78 -3.03
N LYS A 271 4.20 -15.63 -2.43
CA LYS A 271 4.82 -16.59 -1.52
C LYS A 271 5.23 -15.90 -0.23
N LEU A 272 5.31 -16.69 0.84
CA LEU A 272 5.58 -16.22 2.19
C LEU A 272 6.93 -16.71 2.69
N TYR A 273 7.66 -15.84 3.39
CA TYR A 273 8.91 -16.20 4.06
C TYR A 273 8.92 -15.70 5.50
N THR A 274 9.73 -16.34 6.34
CA THR A 274 9.93 -15.90 7.73
C THR A 274 10.82 -14.65 7.75
N PRO A 275 10.39 -13.51 8.32
CA PRO A 275 11.12 -12.23 8.27
C PRO A 275 12.58 -12.31 8.74
N ASP A 276 12.87 -13.14 9.74
CA ASP A 276 14.20 -13.28 10.37
C ASP A 276 15.06 -14.38 9.73
N ASP A 277 14.52 -15.17 8.80
CA ASP A 277 15.27 -16.23 8.11
C ASP A 277 15.91 -15.73 6.80
N THR A 278 16.88 -14.85 6.95
CA THR A 278 17.64 -14.28 5.80
C THR A 278 18.30 -15.36 4.95
N LYS A 279 18.70 -16.49 5.56
CA LYS A 279 19.34 -17.58 4.83
C LYS A 279 18.36 -18.29 3.91
N GLU A 280 17.17 -18.65 4.38
CA GLU A 280 16.12 -19.26 3.58
C GLU A 280 15.73 -18.38 2.39
N LEU A 281 15.52 -17.07 2.66
CA LEU A 281 15.23 -16.09 1.63
C LEU A 281 16.34 -16.03 0.58
N ALA A 282 17.60 -15.94 1.01
CA ALA A 282 18.74 -15.87 0.11
C ALA A 282 18.91 -17.17 -0.72
N ASP A 283 18.73 -18.32 -0.11
CA ASP A 283 18.81 -19.62 -0.80
C ASP A 283 17.71 -19.76 -1.87
N TYR A 284 16.51 -19.28 -1.58
CA TYR A 284 15.42 -19.23 -2.56
C TYR A 284 15.77 -18.29 -3.73
N ILE A 285 16.21 -17.06 -3.46
CA ILE A 285 16.58 -16.10 -4.50
C ILE A 285 17.70 -16.63 -5.40
N LYS A 286 18.74 -17.26 -4.82
CA LYS A 286 19.83 -17.86 -5.60
C LYS A 286 19.34 -18.93 -6.56
N ARG A 287 18.47 -19.83 -6.09
CA ARG A 287 17.87 -20.88 -6.91
C ARG A 287 17.08 -20.31 -8.09
N GLU A 288 16.28 -19.26 -7.86
CA GLU A 288 15.55 -18.57 -8.94
C GLU A 288 16.53 -17.87 -9.92
N ASN A 289 17.60 -17.27 -9.40
CA ASN A 289 18.63 -16.63 -10.23
C ASN A 289 19.37 -17.64 -11.13
N GLU A 290 19.62 -18.85 -10.65
CA GLU A 290 20.20 -19.94 -11.43
C GLU A 290 19.30 -20.37 -12.61
N GLN A 291 17.98 -20.17 -12.49
CA GLN A 291 17.00 -20.39 -13.55
C GLN A 291 16.87 -19.20 -14.52
N GLY A 292 17.71 -18.15 -14.36
CA GLY A 292 17.71 -16.98 -15.22
C GLY A 292 16.84 -15.82 -14.75
N THR A 293 16.16 -15.94 -13.59
CA THR A 293 15.32 -14.89 -13.01
C THR A 293 16.18 -13.77 -12.41
N LYS A 294 15.79 -12.52 -12.64
CA LYS A 294 16.27 -11.36 -11.88
C LYS A 294 15.32 -11.02 -10.73
N SER A 295 15.89 -10.44 -9.68
CA SER A 295 15.14 -10.13 -8.45
C SER A 295 15.22 -8.66 -8.07
N LEU A 296 14.06 -8.05 -7.76
CA LEU A 296 13.96 -6.76 -7.10
C LEU A 296 13.67 -6.98 -5.61
N ILE A 297 14.54 -6.49 -4.74
CA ILE A 297 14.48 -6.73 -3.29
C ILE A 297 14.35 -5.39 -2.58
N TYR A 298 13.19 -5.14 -2.00
CA TYR A 298 12.94 -3.96 -1.18
C TYR A 298 13.11 -4.31 0.30
N VAL A 299 13.95 -3.54 0.98
CA VAL A 299 14.17 -3.64 2.44
C VAL A 299 14.03 -2.27 3.08
N ASN A 300 13.53 -2.25 4.33
CA ASN A 300 13.40 -1.00 5.10
C ASN A 300 14.73 -0.53 5.72
N ASP A 301 15.72 -1.44 5.84
CA ASP A 301 16.99 -1.20 6.54
C ASP A 301 18.18 -1.40 5.59
N ILE A 302 19.03 -0.37 5.49
CA ILE A 302 20.27 -0.41 4.70
C ILE A 302 21.21 -1.51 5.19
N SER A 303 21.29 -1.75 6.52
CA SER A 303 22.15 -2.78 7.11
C SER A 303 21.73 -4.18 6.67
N LYS A 304 20.43 -4.46 6.68
CA LYS A 304 19.87 -5.72 6.15
C LYS A 304 20.16 -5.87 4.65
N GLY A 305 20.04 -4.78 3.89
CA GLY A 305 20.39 -4.76 2.48
C GLY A 305 21.86 -5.13 2.23
N LYS A 306 22.79 -4.64 3.04
CA LYS A 306 24.22 -5.00 2.95
C LYS A 306 24.46 -6.47 3.25
N VAL A 307 23.84 -7.02 4.28
CA VAL A 307 23.93 -8.46 4.61
C VAL A 307 23.41 -9.32 3.45
N LEU A 308 22.27 -8.97 2.87
CA LEU A 308 21.73 -9.68 1.70
C LEU A 308 22.66 -9.55 0.48
N GLN A 309 23.26 -8.40 0.25
CA GLN A 309 24.22 -8.17 -0.85
C GLN A 309 25.44 -9.09 -0.71
N GLU A 310 26.01 -9.21 0.47
CA GLU A 310 27.14 -10.10 0.76
C GLU A 310 26.78 -11.58 0.52
N VAL A 311 25.60 -11.98 0.96
CA VAL A 311 25.17 -13.38 0.84
C VAL A 311 24.81 -13.72 -0.61
N LEU A 312 24.09 -12.84 -1.32
CA LEU A 312 23.60 -13.12 -2.68
C LEU A 312 24.72 -13.06 -3.73
N GLY A 313 25.71 -12.16 -3.58
CA GLY A 313 26.65 -11.84 -4.66
C GLY A 313 25.92 -11.27 -5.88
N ASN A 314 26.60 -10.86 -6.93
CA ASN A 314 26.04 -10.32 -8.18
C ASN A 314 24.79 -9.44 -7.93
N THR A 315 24.98 -8.39 -7.11
CA THR A 315 23.88 -7.62 -6.55
C THR A 315 24.21 -6.14 -6.51
N GLN A 316 23.39 -5.31 -7.16
CA GLN A 316 23.40 -3.87 -7.00
C GLN A 316 22.59 -3.51 -5.76
N HIS A 317 23.13 -2.66 -4.88
CA HIS A 317 22.42 -2.15 -3.71
C HIS A 317 22.37 -0.61 -3.79
N ILE A 318 21.16 -0.08 -4.00
CA ILE A 318 20.90 1.36 -4.11
C ILE A 318 20.11 1.88 -2.91
N TYR A 319 20.61 2.94 -2.31
CA TYR A 319 19.99 3.65 -1.19
C TYR A 319 20.34 5.15 -1.28
N SER A 320 19.77 5.96 -0.38
CA SER A 320 19.96 7.43 -0.40
C SER A 320 21.38 7.80 0.03
N ASP A 321 22.32 7.74 -0.93
CA ASP A 321 23.71 8.13 -0.79
C ASP A 321 24.18 8.86 -2.05
N GLU A 322 25.11 9.82 -1.89
CA GLU A 322 25.67 10.56 -3.02
C GLU A 322 26.42 9.64 -3.98
N ASP A 323 27.15 8.66 -3.44
CA ASP A 323 27.92 7.69 -4.22
C ASP A 323 27.04 6.77 -5.09
N LYS A 324 25.77 6.63 -4.75
CA LYS A 324 24.80 5.80 -5.48
C LYS A 324 24.03 6.55 -6.58
N ARG A 325 24.19 7.86 -6.70
CA ARG A 325 23.44 8.68 -7.68
C ARG A 325 23.68 8.27 -9.12
N ALA A 326 24.89 7.89 -9.47
CA ALA A 326 25.24 7.47 -10.83
C ALA A 326 24.56 6.13 -11.19
N GLU A 327 24.62 5.14 -10.29
CA GLU A 327 23.95 3.84 -10.46
C GLU A 327 22.42 4.01 -10.60
N ILE A 328 21.83 4.86 -9.76
CA ILE A 328 20.40 5.19 -9.81
C ILE A 328 20.02 5.82 -11.16
N ALA A 329 20.83 6.76 -11.64
CA ALA A 329 20.59 7.43 -12.93
C ALA A 329 20.69 6.44 -14.10
N GLU A 330 21.66 5.54 -14.07
CA GLU A 330 21.84 4.49 -15.07
C GLU A 330 20.65 3.54 -15.14
N ILE A 331 20.19 3.03 -13.98
CA ILE A 331 19.02 2.16 -13.90
C ILE A 331 17.77 2.89 -14.44
N ALA A 332 17.60 4.16 -14.11
CA ALA A 332 16.45 4.93 -14.58
C ALA A 332 16.49 5.18 -16.09
N GLN A 333 17.65 5.42 -16.64
CA GLN A 333 17.84 5.66 -18.07
C GLN A 333 17.61 4.38 -18.88
N ASN A 334 18.16 3.25 -18.40
CA ASN A 334 18.09 1.96 -19.08
C ASN A 334 16.79 1.22 -18.79
N GLU A 335 16.04 1.63 -17.74
CA GLU A 335 14.86 0.93 -17.23
C GLU A 335 15.13 -0.55 -16.86
N LYS A 336 16.39 -0.87 -16.60
CA LYS A 336 16.93 -2.19 -16.26
C LYS A 336 18.14 -2.03 -15.33
N PHE A 337 18.45 -3.07 -14.60
CA PHE A 337 19.69 -3.17 -13.83
C PHE A 337 20.57 -4.28 -14.37
N SER A 338 21.90 -4.16 -14.19
CA SER A 338 22.90 -5.06 -14.81
C SER A 338 23.01 -6.40 -14.09
N ASP A 339 22.98 -6.37 -12.76
CA ASP A 339 23.19 -7.55 -11.93
C ASP A 339 21.96 -8.46 -11.89
N ARG A 340 22.08 -9.63 -11.26
CA ARG A 340 20.95 -10.53 -11.05
C ARG A 340 19.97 -10.02 -10.02
N ASN A 341 20.46 -9.26 -9.03
CA ASN A 341 19.65 -8.75 -7.94
C ASN A 341 19.79 -7.22 -7.85
N LEU A 342 18.69 -6.54 -7.62
CA LEU A 342 18.64 -5.14 -7.24
C LEU A 342 18.05 -5.03 -5.83
N ILE A 343 18.88 -4.71 -4.85
CA ILE A 343 18.41 -4.37 -3.50
C ILE A 343 18.17 -2.86 -3.43
N THR A 344 17.06 -2.45 -2.86
CA THR A 344 16.69 -1.05 -2.75
C THR A 344 15.96 -0.74 -1.44
N THR A 345 16.03 0.52 -1.06
CA THR A 345 15.19 1.13 -0.04
C THR A 345 14.19 2.10 -0.68
N LYS A 346 13.61 3.01 0.06
CA LYS A 346 12.67 4.04 -0.44
C LYS A 346 13.14 4.85 -1.67
N VAL A 347 14.43 4.80 -2.00
CA VAL A 347 14.99 5.54 -3.16
C VAL A 347 14.38 5.10 -4.48
N ALA A 348 14.15 3.80 -4.68
CA ALA A 348 13.56 3.28 -5.90
C ALA A 348 12.03 3.08 -5.82
N GLU A 349 11.43 3.32 -4.65
CA GLU A 349 9.98 3.22 -4.44
C GLU A 349 9.21 4.14 -5.37
N ASN A 350 9.73 5.34 -5.60
CA ASN A 350 9.10 6.35 -6.40
C ASN A 350 10.00 6.80 -7.56
N GLY A 351 9.70 6.40 -8.80
CA GLY A 351 10.29 7.00 -9.99
C GLY A 351 11.11 6.08 -10.91
N VAL A 352 11.39 4.82 -10.55
CA VAL A 352 12.04 3.88 -11.47
C VAL A 352 11.00 2.91 -12.03
N SER A 353 10.86 2.87 -13.35
CA SER A 353 10.11 1.80 -14.04
C SER A 353 11.12 0.79 -14.57
N LEU A 354 10.90 -0.48 -14.30
CA LEU A 354 11.79 -1.55 -14.75
C LEU A 354 11.11 -2.35 -15.86
N HIS A 355 11.58 -2.15 -17.09
CA HIS A 355 11.14 -2.89 -18.29
C HIS A 355 12.13 -4.02 -18.58
N ASP A 356 12.26 -4.96 -17.64
CA ASP A 356 13.17 -6.09 -17.72
C ASP A 356 12.38 -7.39 -17.72
N ASP A 357 12.41 -8.13 -18.82
CA ASP A 357 11.64 -9.37 -18.98
C ASP A 357 12.18 -10.52 -18.12
N GLU A 358 13.41 -10.41 -17.63
CA GLU A 358 13.99 -11.37 -16.68
C GLU A 358 13.58 -11.09 -15.23
N LEU A 359 13.02 -9.90 -14.92
CA LEU A 359 12.56 -9.55 -13.58
C LEU A 359 11.24 -10.24 -13.25
N ASN A 360 11.32 -11.46 -12.70
CA ASN A 360 10.16 -12.27 -12.34
C ASN A 360 10.03 -12.53 -10.84
N LEU A 361 10.97 -12.04 -10.03
CA LEU A 361 10.94 -12.17 -8.58
C LEU A 361 10.99 -10.80 -7.90
N ILE A 362 10.07 -10.54 -6.99
CA ILE A 362 10.03 -9.32 -6.19
C ILE A 362 9.95 -9.71 -4.72
N VAL A 363 10.84 -9.19 -3.91
CA VAL A 363 10.80 -9.32 -2.44
C VAL A 363 10.42 -7.98 -1.86
N VAL A 364 9.37 -7.92 -1.02
CA VAL A 364 8.92 -6.67 -0.41
C VAL A 364 8.80 -6.83 1.09
N GLU A 365 9.76 -6.28 1.82
CA GLU A 365 9.77 -6.29 3.27
C GLU A 365 9.18 -4.99 3.83
N THR A 366 7.87 -4.97 4.00
CA THR A 366 7.17 -3.82 4.60
C THR A 366 5.81 -4.22 5.17
N LEU A 367 5.36 -3.53 6.21
CA LEU A 367 3.98 -3.55 6.71
C LEU A 367 3.12 -2.43 6.10
N ASP A 368 3.72 -1.57 5.25
CA ASP A 368 3.01 -0.48 4.61
C ASP A 368 2.41 -0.94 3.26
N PRO A 369 1.08 -0.98 3.11
CA PRO A 369 0.43 -1.42 1.88
C PRO A 369 0.67 -0.49 0.69
N ILE A 370 1.02 0.77 0.93
CA ILE A 370 1.31 1.75 -0.13
C ILE A 370 2.65 1.41 -0.75
N THR A 371 3.69 1.31 0.08
CA THR A 371 5.04 0.88 -0.33
C THR A 371 4.99 -0.46 -1.06
N LEU A 372 4.24 -1.44 -0.53
CA LEU A 372 4.07 -2.74 -1.17
C LEU A 372 3.54 -2.61 -2.61
N LYS A 373 2.45 -1.87 -2.82
CA LYS A 373 1.86 -1.64 -4.14
C LYS A 373 2.83 -0.91 -5.08
N GLN A 374 3.59 0.05 -4.57
CA GLN A 374 4.54 0.81 -5.36
C GLN A 374 5.72 -0.05 -5.83
N VAL A 375 6.32 -0.81 -4.94
CA VAL A 375 7.46 -1.68 -5.27
C VAL A 375 7.05 -2.75 -6.29
N ILE A 376 5.94 -3.43 -6.08
CA ILE A 376 5.44 -4.45 -7.03
C ILE A 376 5.14 -3.80 -8.39
N GLY A 377 4.58 -2.60 -8.40
CA GLY A 377 4.28 -1.85 -9.62
C GLY A 377 5.50 -1.38 -10.40
N ARG A 378 6.74 -1.48 -9.87
CA ARG A 378 7.97 -1.13 -10.59
C ARG A 378 8.30 -2.12 -11.69
N ALA A 379 8.00 -3.38 -11.51
CA ALA A 379 8.13 -4.38 -12.57
C ALA A 379 7.04 -4.18 -13.63
N ARG A 380 7.42 -3.63 -14.76
CA ARG A 380 6.49 -3.38 -15.86
C ARG A 380 6.22 -4.66 -16.64
N VAL A 381 4.95 -4.99 -16.80
CA VAL A 381 4.48 -6.13 -17.58
C VAL A 381 3.64 -5.68 -18.75
N ASN A 382 3.70 -6.45 -19.84
CA ASN A 382 2.79 -6.23 -20.97
C ASN A 382 1.36 -6.61 -20.55
N ARG A 383 0.46 -5.64 -20.47
CA ARG A 383 -0.92 -5.87 -20.01
C ARG A 383 -1.73 -6.83 -20.88
N LYS A 384 -1.38 -6.94 -22.15
CA LYS A 384 -2.06 -7.87 -23.08
C LYS A 384 -1.63 -9.31 -22.89
N ASN A 385 -0.38 -9.51 -22.55
CA ASN A 385 0.22 -10.82 -22.28
C ASN A 385 1.19 -10.68 -21.09
N PRO A 386 0.66 -10.59 -19.85
CA PRO A 386 1.51 -10.41 -18.68
C PRO A 386 2.30 -11.68 -18.40
N ARG A 387 3.62 -11.53 -18.17
CA ARG A 387 4.44 -12.60 -17.59
C ARG A 387 4.07 -12.81 -16.12
N GLU A 388 4.27 -14.00 -15.62
CA GLU A 388 4.11 -14.28 -14.21
C GLU A 388 5.22 -13.63 -13.38
N ILE A 389 4.84 -13.06 -12.24
CA ILE A 389 5.74 -12.48 -11.25
C ILE A 389 5.47 -13.15 -9.92
N THR A 390 6.51 -13.70 -9.32
CA THR A 390 6.48 -14.18 -7.93
C THR A 390 6.81 -13.02 -6.99
N VAL A 391 5.94 -12.79 -6.02
CA VAL A 391 6.13 -11.76 -4.98
C VAL A 391 6.31 -12.44 -3.63
N LEU A 392 7.46 -12.24 -3.01
CA LEU A 392 7.74 -12.71 -1.66
C LEU A 392 7.39 -11.62 -0.66
N ILE A 393 6.53 -11.95 0.29
CA ILE A 393 6.16 -11.07 1.40
C ILE A 393 6.47 -11.76 2.74
N PRO A 394 6.86 -11.00 3.78
CA PRO A 394 7.09 -11.58 5.09
C PRO A 394 5.80 -12.07 5.72
N ASP A 395 5.85 -13.21 6.37
CA ASP A 395 4.76 -13.69 7.22
C ASP A 395 4.90 -13.09 8.62
N TYR A 396 4.47 -11.84 8.77
CA TYR A 396 4.55 -11.12 10.03
C TYR A 396 3.64 -11.74 11.10
N SER A 397 4.22 -11.99 12.26
CA SER A 397 3.48 -12.46 13.42
C SER A 397 2.58 -11.37 14.02
N MET A 398 1.58 -11.77 14.82
CA MET A 398 0.77 -10.83 15.60
C MET A 398 1.61 -9.99 16.58
N THR A 399 2.77 -10.50 17.01
CA THR A 399 3.73 -9.76 17.83
C THR A 399 4.40 -8.64 17.04
N ASP A 400 4.84 -8.91 15.80
CA ASP A 400 5.45 -7.91 14.93
C ASP A 400 4.47 -6.78 14.61
N ILE A 401 3.23 -7.14 14.28
CA ILE A 401 2.14 -6.19 14.06
C ILE A 401 1.88 -5.38 15.34
N GLY A 402 1.88 -6.03 16.52
CA GLY A 402 1.71 -5.38 17.81
C GLY A 402 2.81 -4.37 18.12
N ASN A 403 4.06 -4.72 17.85
CA ASN A 403 5.21 -3.84 18.02
C ASN A 403 5.13 -2.62 17.09
N ALA A 404 4.73 -2.83 15.83
CA ALA A 404 4.54 -1.75 14.87
C ALA A 404 3.42 -0.78 15.31
N ILE A 405 2.31 -1.30 15.82
CA ILE A 405 1.23 -0.49 16.39
C ILE A 405 1.74 0.33 17.58
N ALA A 406 2.41 -0.31 18.55
CA ALA A 406 2.90 0.36 19.74
C ALA A 406 3.87 1.51 19.38
N SER A 407 4.76 1.29 18.43
CA SER A 407 5.68 2.32 17.94
C SER A 407 4.92 3.50 17.31
N ALA A 408 3.95 3.22 16.43
CA ALA A 408 3.16 4.25 15.78
C ALA A 408 2.28 5.03 16.77
N GLU A 409 1.65 4.34 17.72
CA GLU A 409 0.84 4.97 18.78
C GLU A 409 1.66 5.84 19.73
N GLN A 410 2.91 5.46 20.02
CA GLN A 410 3.82 6.29 20.80
C GLN A 410 4.11 7.61 20.09
N GLN A 411 4.35 7.57 18.76
CA GLN A 411 4.53 8.77 17.96
C GLN A 411 3.25 9.62 17.91
N MET A 412 2.09 9.00 17.78
CA MET A 412 0.80 9.71 17.78
C MET A 412 0.50 10.35 19.14
N LYS A 413 0.86 9.70 20.26
CA LYS A 413 0.74 10.26 21.60
C LYS A 413 1.56 11.54 21.72
N MET A 414 2.79 11.50 21.25
CA MET A 414 3.70 12.64 21.25
C MET A 414 3.16 13.83 20.42
N VAL A 415 2.57 13.54 19.25
CA VAL A 415 1.89 14.57 18.44
C VAL A 415 0.77 15.25 19.26
N LYS A 416 -0.01 14.50 20.01
CA LYS A 416 -1.08 15.03 20.87
C LYS A 416 -0.51 15.86 22.03
N GLU A 417 0.59 15.43 22.62
CA GLU A 417 1.27 16.17 23.68
C GLU A 417 1.79 17.52 23.19
N VAL A 418 2.44 17.57 22.03
CA VAL A 418 2.89 18.84 21.41
C VAL A 418 1.73 19.77 21.08
N LYS A 419 0.59 19.23 20.65
CA LYS A 419 -0.61 20.05 20.40
C LYS A 419 -1.22 20.62 21.68
N ALA A 420 -1.13 19.89 22.79
CA ALA A 420 -1.62 20.33 24.09
C ALA A 420 -0.66 21.30 24.79
N ASP A 421 0.64 21.08 24.63
CA ASP A 421 1.73 21.89 25.21
C ASP A 421 2.80 22.16 24.14
N PRO A 422 2.74 23.29 23.45
CA PRO A 422 3.70 23.64 22.42
C PRO A 422 5.16 23.78 22.90
N ASP A 423 5.39 23.95 24.20
CA ASP A 423 6.75 24.05 24.76
C ASP A 423 7.52 22.72 24.63
N LEU A 424 6.82 21.60 24.57
CA LEU A 424 7.41 20.27 24.30
C LEU A 424 7.91 20.12 22.84
N ALA A 425 7.49 21.02 21.95
CA ALA A 425 7.81 20.91 20.53
C ALA A 425 9.32 20.96 20.24
N LEU A 426 10.11 21.69 21.03
CA LEU A 426 11.57 21.75 20.86
C LEU A 426 12.25 20.41 21.16
N GLU A 427 11.84 19.74 22.24
CA GLU A 427 12.36 18.43 22.60
C GLU A 427 12.03 17.38 21.53
N TYR A 428 10.78 17.37 21.08
CA TYR A 428 10.33 16.40 20.10
C TYR A 428 10.83 16.68 18.67
N ALA A 429 11.08 17.94 18.30
CA ALA A 429 11.68 18.29 17.02
C ALA A 429 13.10 17.70 16.86
N ALA A 430 13.89 17.64 17.94
CA ALA A 430 15.20 17.00 17.91
C ALA A 430 15.12 15.49 17.71
N LYS A 431 14.11 14.85 18.28
CA LYS A 431 13.93 13.39 18.21
C LYS A 431 13.19 12.91 16.96
N TYR A 432 12.21 13.70 16.49
CA TYR A 432 11.33 13.36 15.37
C TYR A 432 11.12 14.57 14.45
N PRO A 433 12.18 14.97 13.71
CA PRO A 433 12.18 16.23 12.93
C PRO A 433 11.16 16.24 11.78
N ALA A 434 10.63 15.08 11.39
CA ALA A 434 9.59 15.00 10.38
C ALA A 434 8.17 15.22 10.94
N LEU A 435 7.93 14.78 12.18
CA LEU A 435 6.65 14.96 12.87
C LEU A 435 6.50 16.36 13.47
N VAL A 436 7.60 16.91 13.99
CA VAL A 436 7.64 18.25 14.59
C VAL A 436 8.75 19.03 13.93
N TYR A 437 8.44 20.11 13.24
CA TYR A 437 9.38 20.90 12.49
C TYR A 437 9.32 22.39 12.84
N TYR A 438 10.41 23.12 12.62
CA TYR A 438 10.46 24.55 12.82
C TYR A 438 9.75 25.29 11.69
N ASP A 439 8.65 26.01 11.98
CA ASP A 439 7.98 26.87 11.01
C ASP A 439 8.49 28.33 11.16
N SER A 440 9.19 28.79 10.14
CA SER A 440 9.79 30.13 10.12
C SER A 440 8.79 31.29 10.19
N LYS A 441 7.50 31.05 9.90
CA LYS A 441 6.43 32.06 9.96
C LYS A 441 5.95 32.28 11.39
N VAL A 442 5.73 31.19 12.12
CA VAL A 442 5.33 31.27 13.54
C VAL A 442 6.52 31.32 14.48
N LYS A 443 7.75 31.11 13.95
CA LYS A 443 9.04 31.18 14.66
C LYS A 443 9.17 30.20 15.83
N HIS A 444 8.49 29.07 15.76
CA HIS A 444 8.66 27.99 16.73
C HIS A 444 8.33 26.64 16.07
N PRO A 445 8.69 25.49 16.71
CA PRO A 445 8.33 24.17 16.20
C PRO A 445 6.82 23.93 16.24
N VAL A 446 6.31 23.29 15.19
CA VAL A 446 4.88 22.93 15.02
C VAL A 446 4.76 21.48 14.55
N VAL A 447 3.60 20.88 14.78
CA VAL A 447 3.29 19.53 14.28
C VAL A 447 3.11 19.55 12.76
N ASN A 448 3.71 18.59 12.09
CA ASN A 448 3.47 18.28 10.68
C ASN A 448 2.14 17.51 10.55
N THR A 449 1.08 18.20 10.12
CA THR A 449 -0.27 17.62 10.05
C THR A 449 -0.38 16.49 9.02
N MET A 450 0.45 16.51 7.98
CA MET A 450 0.48 15.45 6.98
C MET A 450 1.17 14.19 7.53
N ALA A 451 2.24 14.33 8.30
CA ALA A 451 2.87 13.20 8.98
C ALA A 451 1.93 12.58 10.04
N GLU A 452 1.17 13.41 10.76
CA GLU A 452 0.11 12.93 11.66
C GLU A 452 -0.95 12.09 10.93
N LYS A 453 -1.38 12.53 9.74
CA LYS A 453 -2.36 11.78 8.93
C LYS A 453 -1.80 10.48 8.38
N ALA A 454 -0.55 10.48 7.91
CA ALA A 454 0.13 9.27 7.47
C ALA A 454 0.23 8.25 8.62
N LEU A 455 0.57 8.71 9.80
CA LEU A 455 0.64 7.90 11.02
C LEU A 455 -0.74 7.35 11.41
N ALA A 456 -1.79 8.18 11.34
CA ALA A 456 -3.17 7.75 11.61
C ALA A 456 -3.63 6.66 10.62
N TYR A 457 -3.32 6.81 9.34
CA TYR A 457 -3.61 5.81 8.32
C TYR A 457 -2.89 4.48 8.61
N GLN A 458 -1.60 4.54 8.93
CA GLN A 458 -0.80 3.36 9.30
C GLN A 458 -1.39 2.64 10.52
N ILE A 459 -1.71 3.39 11.59
CA ILE A 459 -2.33 2.81 12.81
C ILE A 459 -3.67 2.15 12.47
N ALA A 460 -4.51 2.78 11.67
CA ALA A 460 -5.81 2.24 11.30
C ALA A 460 -5.67 0.92 10.52
N PHE A 461 -4.75 0.86 9.57
CA PHE A 461 -4.44 -0.35 8.82
C PHE A 461 -3.94 -1.48 9.74
N LEU A 462 -2.92 -1.22 10.55
CA LEU A 462 -2.33 -2.21 11.47
C LEU A 462 -3.34 -2.72 12.51
N ARG A 463 -4.17 -1.83 13.07
CA ARG A 463 -5.26 -2.23 13.97
C ARG A 463 -6.30 -3.09 13.26
N GLY A 464 -6.56 -2.83 11.98
CA GLY A 464 -7.41 -3.67 11.14
C GLY A 464 -6.93 -5.11 11.07
N LEU A 465 -5.61 -5.32 10.97
CA LEU A 465 -5.00 -6.67 10.98
C LEU A 465 -5.20 -7.41 12.31
N ARG A 466 -5.32 -6.68 13.43
CA ARG A 466 -5.49 -7.24 14.78
C ARG A 466 -6.93 -7.35 15.26
N LYS A 467 -7.92 -7.06 14.43
CA LYS A 467 -9.36 -7.22 14.81
C LYS A 467 -9.69 -8.65 15.23
N ASP A 468 -9.01 -9.63 14.65
CA ASP A 468 -9.09 -11.04 15.02
C ASP A 468 -7.68 -11.52 15.41
N PRO A 469 -7.33 -11.55 16.72
CA PRO A 469 -6.00 -11.94 17.17
C PRO A 469 -5.65 -13.40 16.88
N GLU A 470 -6.66 -14.26 16.67
CA GLU A 470 -6.46 -15.68 16.35
C GLU A 470 -6.36 -15.92 14.84
N LYS A 471 -6.55 -14.90 14.02
CA LYS A 471 -6.44 -15.00 12.55
C LYS A 471 -4.97 -15.22 12.15
N PRO A 472 -4.60 -16.42 11.68
CA PRO A 472 -3.23 -16.68 11.25
C PRO A 472 -2.92 -15.86 9.99
N HIS A 473 -1.67 -15.47 9.81
CA HIS A 473 -1.19 -14.82 8.58
C HIS A 473 -2.00 -13.56 8.19
N ALA A 474 -2.44 -12.77 9.17
CA ALA A 474 -3.37 -11.66 8.96
C ALA A 474 -2.85 -10.64 7.93
N PHE A 475 -1.55 -10.31 7.95
CA PHE A 475 -0.94 -9.42 6.97
C PHE A 475 -0.97 -10.02 5.56
N ALA A 476 -0.55 -11.27 5.41
CA ALA A 476 -0.56 -11.95 4.11
C ALA A 476 -1.97 -12.03 3.51
N GLN A 477 -2.96 -12.35 4.33
CA GLN A 477 -4.37 -12.36 3.90
C GLN A 477 -4.84 -10.97 3.44
N ALA A 478 -4.50 -9.91 4.19
CA ALA A 478 -4.83 -8.54 3.79
C ALA A 478 -4.15 -8.14 2.47
N VAL A 479 -2.90 -8.57 2.26
CA VAL A 479 -2.21 -8.36 0.98
C VAL A 479 -2.93 -9.07 -0.17
N LEU A 480 -3.34 -10.32 0.00
CA LEU A 480 -4.12 -11.03 -1.03
C LEU A 480 -5.41 -10.29 -1.37
N GLU A 481 -6.15 -9.80 -0.37
CA GLU A 481 -7.36 -8.98 -0.57
C GLU A 481 -7.07 -7.69 -1.33
N LEU A 482 -5.95 -7.00 -1.02
CA LEU A 482 -5.52 -5.78 -1.73
C LEU A 482 -5.26 -6.01 -3.22
N TYR A 483 -4.95 -7.24 -3.62
CA TYR A 483 -4.73 -7.67 -5.00
C TYR A 483 -5.91 -8.43 -5.60
N GLY A 484 -7.09 -8.36 -4.97
CA GLY A 484 -8.32 -8.99 -5.44
C GLY A 484 -8.27 -10.52 -5.43
N LYS A 485 -7.37 -11.11 -4.64
CA LYS A 485 -7.24 -12.56 -4.48
C LYS A 485 -8.01 -13.03 -3.26
N LYS A 486 -8.39 -14.32 -3.26
CA LYS A 486 -9.01 -14.92 -2.07
C LYS A 486 -7.99 -14.92 -0.91
N PRO A 487 -8.37 -14.48 0.30
CA PRO A 487 -7.47 -14.42 1.45
C PRO A 487 -7.29 -15.80 2.10
N VAL A 488 -6.88 -16.77 1.31
CA VAL A 488 -6.63 -18.15 1.75
C VAL A 488 -5.14 -18.41 1.62
N ILE A 489 -4.51 -18.71 2.74
CA ILE A 489 -3.10 -19.09 2.80
C ILE A 489 -3.02 -20.62 2.78
N SER A 490 -2.34 -21.14 1.78
CA SER A 490 -2.05 -22.57 1.65
C SER A 490 -0.58 -22.86 1.94
N ASP A 491 -0.29 -24.09 2.33
CA ASP A 491 1.06 -24.48 2.75
C ASP A 491 2.13 -24.29 1.65
N ASP A 492 1.75 -24.48 0.39
CA ASP A 492 2.62 -24.33 -0.77
C ASP A 492 3.03 -22.87 -1.07
N MET A 493 2.38 -21.91 -0.41
CA MET A 493 2.80 -20.51 -0.47
C MET A 493 4.07 -20.24 0.34
N PHE A 494 4.43 -21.08 1.33
CA PHE A 494 5.61 -20.86 2.15
C PHE A 494 6.88 -21.34 1.47
N LEU A 495 7.99 -20.58 1.59
CA LEU A 495 9.29 -21.00 1.07
C LEU A 495 9.78 -22.30 1.72
N TYR A 496 9.35 -22.55 2.94
CA TYR A 496 9.66 -23.76 3.71
C TYR A 496 8.60 -24.86 3.59
N TYR A 497 7.88 -24.92 2.46
CA TYR A 497 6.83 -25.92 2.23
C TYR A 497 7.26 -27.36 2.49
N ASP A 498 8.46 -27.73 2.04
CA ASP A 498 9.00 -29.08 2.26
C ASP A 498 9.14 -29.40 3.77
N ARG A 499 9.48 -28.38 4.58
CA ARG A 499 9.55 -28.55 6.05
C ARG A 499 8.16 -28.68 6.67
N ILE A 500 7.16 -27.98 6.14
CA ILE A 500 5.77 -28.14 6.57
C ILE A 500 5.28 -29.55 6.27
N LEU A 501 5.57 -30.05 5.08
CA LEU A 501 5.18 -31.39 4.66
C LEU A 501 5.85 -32.47 5.54
N ASP A 502 7.15 -32.35 5.80
CA ASP A 502 7.89 -33.25 6.69
C ASP A 502 7.32 -33.23 8.13
N PHE A 503 7.02 -32.04 8.67
CA PHE A 503 6.36 -31.88 9.96
C PHE A 503 4.99 -32.60 9.99
N LYS A 504 4.12 -32.34 9.01
CA LYS A 504 2.78 -32.94 8.95
C LYS A 504 2.86 -34.45 8.85
N THR A 505 3.78 -34.98 8.04
CA THR A 505 4.01 -36.41 7.89
C THR A 505 4.44 -37.04 9.20
N LYS A 506 5.46 -36.51 9.87
CA LYS A 506 5.94 -37.00 11.16
C LYS A 506 4.91 -36.91 12.28
N ALA A 507 4.13 -35.81 12.30
CA ALA A 507 3.06 -35.65 13.28
C ALA A 507 1.93 -36.68 13.05
N ALA A 508 1.54 -36.92 11.79
CA ALA A 508 0.55 -37.94 11.44
C ALA A 508 1.00 -39.35 11.83
N GLU A 509 2.24 -39.74 11.50
CA GLU A 509 2.82 -41.04 11.90
C GLU A 509 2.86 -41.21 13.43
N ALA A 510 3.24 -40.16 14.14
CA ALA A 510 3.28 -40.17 15.61
C ALA A 510 1.86 -40.36 16.20
N PHE A 511 0.88 -39.63 15.63
CA PHE A 511 -0.51 -39.72 16.08
C PHE A 511 -1.16 -41.08 15.73
N ASP A 512 -0.92 -41.60 14.53
CA ASP A 512 -1.42 -42.92 14.12
C ASP A 512 -0.87 -44.04 15.01
N THR A 513 0.39 -43.97 15.39
CA THR A 513 1.01 -44.87 16.36
C THR A 513 0.27 -44.80 17.72
N TYR A 514 -0.02 -43.59 18.21
CA TYR A 514 -0.76 -43.39 19.45
C TYR A 514 -2.23 -43.85 19.34
N LYS A 515 -2.91 -43.56 18.24
CA LYS A 515 -4.28 -43.93 17.98
C LYS A 515 -4.49 -45.44 18.05
N ASN A 516 -3.51 -46.21 17.64
CA ASN A 516 -3.55 -47.68 17.62
C ASN A 516 -2.96 -48.32 18.88
N SER A 517 -2.55 -47.52 19.89
CA SER A 517 -2.01 -47.98 21.16
C SER A 517 -3.10 -48.13 22.25
N GLU A 518 -2.69 -48.58 23.43
CA GLU A 518 -3.56 -48.74 24.62
C GLU A 518 -3.98 -47.39 25.23
N LYS A 519 -3.48 -46.27 24.72
CA LYS A 519 -3.80 -44.88 25.16
C LYS A 519 -3.58 -44.62 26.64
N ASN A 520 -2.59 -45.27 27.22
CA ASN A 520 -2.16 -45.05 28.60
C ASN A 520 -1.17 -43.86 28.71
N ALA A 521 -0.69 -43.54 29.91
CA ALA A 521 0.22 -42.43 30.14
C ALA A 521 1.57 -42.59 29.39
N GLU A 522 2.10 -43.80 29.31
CA GLU A 522 3.34 -44.13 28.61
C GLU A 522 3.22 -43.90 27.08
N CYS A 523 2.08 -44.30 26.51
CA CYS A 523 1.79 -44.06 25.10
C CYS A 523 1.64 -42.54 24.79
N LEU A 524 1.02 -41.80 25.70
CA LEU A 524 0.92 -40.33 25.57
C LEU A 524 2.28 -39.65 25.67
N ASP A 525 3.15 -40.08 26.56
CA ASP A 525 4.49 -39.51 26.69
C ASP A 525 5.36 -39.86 25.47
N SER A 526 5.18 -41.04 24.89
CA SER A 526 5.79 -41.40 23.61
C SER A 526 5.30 -40.49 22.46
N LEU A 527 3.99 -40.21 22.38
CA LEU A 527 3.43 -39.27 21.41
C LEU A 527 4.03 -37.87 21.58
N LYS A 528 4.06 -37.34 22.81
CA LYS A 528 4.65 -36.04 23.12
C LYS A 528 6.12 -35.96 22.67
N ALA A 529 6.91 -37.01 22.93
CA ALA A 529 8.30 -37.08 22.53
C ALA A 529 8.45 -37.03 20.99
N LYS A 530 7.66 -37.81 20.25
CA LYS A 530 7.68 -37.84 18.78
C LYS A 530 7.24 -36.51 18.18
N LEU A 531 6.14 -35.90 18.68
CA LEU A 531 5.67 -34.60 18.22
C LEU A 531 6.71 -33.49 18.48
N LYS A 532 7.38 -33.54 19.65
CA LYS A 532 8.48 -32.63 19.94
C LYS A 532 9.60 -32.75 18.92
N VAL A 533 10.00 -34.00 18.55
CA VAL A 533 11.02 -34.22 17.53
C VAL A 533 10.56 -33.67 16.18
N ALA A 534 9.32 -33.92 15.78
CA ALA A 534 8.76 -33.40 14.53
C ALA A 534 8.82 -31.87 14.47
N CYS A 535 8.38 -31.18 15.51
CA CYS A 535 8.43 -29.71 15.60
C CYS A 535 9.86 -29.17 15.59
N ASN A 536 10.75 -29.74 16.42
CA ASN A 536 12.11 -29.23 16.57
C ASN A 536 13.00 -29.50 15.34
N SER A 537 12.77 -30.61 14.61
CA SER A 537 13.54 -30.94 13.41
C SER A 537 13.19 -30.06 12.22
N THR A 538 11.95 -29.61 12.11
CA THR A 538 11.44 -28.88 10.94
C THR A 538 11.39 -27.37 11.14
N LYS A 539 11.42 -26.86 12.39
CA LYS A 539 11.25 -25.43 12.73
C LYS A 539 9.95 -24.80 12.20
N VAL A 540 8.94 -25.60 11.94
CA VAL A 540 7.64 -25.13 11.38
C VAL A 540 6.69 -24.68 12.46
N TYR A 541 6.78 -25.29 13.65
CA TYR A 541 5.96 -24.98 14.80
C TYR A 541 6.70 -24.05 15.78
N ASN A 542 6.00 -23.11 16.41
CA ASN A 542 6.56 -22.10 17.32
C ASN A 542 7.68 -21.21 16.75
N ASP A 543 7.58 -20.77 15.51
CA ASP A 543 8.54 -19.85 14.87
C ASP A 543 10.02 -20.29 15.04
N GLY A 544 10.27 -21.59 15.01
CA GLY A 544 11.61 -22.16 15.18
C GLY A 544 12.10 -22.26 16.61
N LYS A 545 11.31 -21.89 17.62
CA LYS A 545 11.63 -22.12 19.02
C LYS A 545 11.55 -23.61 19.36
N GLN A 546 12.58 -24.12 20.05
CA GLN A 546 12.59 -25.51 20.50
C GLN A 546 11.55 -25.73 21.60
N LEU A 547 10.73 -26.77 21.45
CA LEU A 547 9.83 -27.20 22.52
C LEU A 547 10.62 -27.83 23.68
N THR A 548 10.28 -27.41 24.92
CA THR A 548 10.89 -27.98 26.13
C THR A 548 10.37 -29.38 26.45
N SER A 549 10.94 -30.06 27.43
CA SER A 549 10.69 -31.49 27.68
C SER A 549 9.27 -31.84 28.13
N ASN A 550 8.54 -30.92 28.78
CA ASN A 550 7.19 -31.15 29.30
C ASN A 550 6.13 -30.37 28.50
N ILE A 551 5.70 -30.93 27.36
CA ILE A 551 4.56 -30.34 26.66
C ILE A 551 3.23 -30.81 27.31
N GLN A 552 2.32 -29.85 27.52
CA GLN A 552 0.98 -30.11 28.07
C GLN A 552 0.06 -30.71 26.99
N ILE A 553 -1.05 -31.30 27.42
CA ILE A 553 -2.05 -31.87 26.49
C ILE A 553 -2.63 -30.78 25.55
N SER A 554 -2.82 -29.55 26.04
CA SER A 554 -3.22 -28.41 25.21
C SER A 554 -2.23 -28.19 24.07
N THR A 555 -0.93 -28.17 24.38
CA THR A 555 0.13 -28.02 23.36
C THR A 555 0.14 -29.19 22.37
N VAL A 556 -0.12 -30.43 22.84
CA VAL A 556 -0.26 -31.59 21.94
C VAL A 556 -1.41 -31.36 20.96
N ASN A 557 -2.56 -30.91 21.45
CA ASN A 557 -3.73 -30.65 20.61
C ASN A 557 -3.47 -29.51 19.61
N ASP A 558 -2.78 -28.46 20.02
CA ASP A 558 -2.36 -27.36 19.12
C ASP A 558 -1.43 -27.87 18.00
N ILE A 559 -0.48 -28.76 18.32
CA ILE A 559 0.42 -29.38 17.34
C ILE A 559 -0.38 -30.26 16.35
N LEU A 560 -1.31 -31.09 16.86
CA LEU A 560 -2.17 -31.93 16.02
C LEU A 560 -3.02 -31.07 15.09
N LYS A 561 -3.62 -30.01 15.59
CA LYS A 561 -4.38 -29.04 14.80
C LYS A 561 -3.51 -28.38 13.72
N ALA A 562 -2.29 -27.94 14.07
CA ALA A 562 -1.34 -27.38 13.10
C ALA A 562 -0.91 -28.38 12.03
N ALA A 563 -0.86 -29.67 12.35
CA ALA A 563 -0.59 -30.74 11.40
C ALA A 563 -1.83 -31.12 10.54
N GLY A 564 -2.98 -30.47 10.75
CA GLY A 564 -4.23 -30.78 10.03
C GLY A 564 -4.93 -32.05 10.53
N ILE A 565 -4.61 -32.51 11.73
CA ILE A 565 -5.19 -33.70 12.34
C ILE A 565 -6.42 -33.29 13.15
N ALA A 566 -7.60 -33.64 12.68
CA ALA A 566 -8.88 -33.27 13.27
C ALA A 566 -9.27 -34.16 14.47
N TYR A 567 -8.41 -34.25 15.47
CA TYR A 567 -8.62 -34.99 16.69
C TYR A 567 -8.10 -34.24 17.91
N GLU A 568 -8.79 -34.40 19.03
CA GLU A 568 -8.42 -33.81 20.31
C GLU A 568 -8.22 -34.92 21.38
N ILE A 569 -7.13 -34.80 22.14
CA ILE A 569 -6.86 -35.70 23.26
C ILE A 569 -7.43 -35.07 24.53
N LYS A 570 -8.36 -35.77 25.19
CA LYS A 570 -8.98 -35.36 26.48
C LYS A 570 -8.50 -36.27 27.61
N ALA A 571 -7.96 -35.66 28.67
CA ALA A 571 -7.63 -36.39 29.89
C ALA A 571 -8.93 -36.78 30.64
N LYS A 572 -9.16 -38.10 30.82
CA LYS A 572 -10.04 -38.63 31.88
C LYS A 572 -9.16 -39.44 32.82
N VAL A 573 -9.53 -39.50 34.11
CA VAL A 573 -8.74 -40.20 35.13
C VAL A 573 -8.29 -41.56 34.59
N GLU A 574 -6.97 -41.72 34.41
CA GLU A 574 -6.25 -42.91 33.92
C GLU A 574 -6.42 -43.35 32.47
N VAL A 575 -7.31 -42.76 31.67
CA VAL A 575 -7.47 -43.10 30.24
C VAL A 575 -7.58 -41.82 29.38
N PHE A 576 -6.78 -41.73 28.34
CA PHE A 576 -6.81 -40.62 27.40
C PHE A 576 -7.64 -40.96 26.16
N ASN A 577 -8.81 -40.33 26.03
CA ASN A 577 -9.70 -40.54 24.91
C ASN A 577 -9.41 -39.61 23.74
N ILE A 578 -9.61 -40.08 22.52
CA ILE A 578 -9.56 -39.34 21.28
C ILE A 578 -10.97 -38.99 20.85
N SER A 579 -11.24 -37.70 20.59
CA SER A 579 -12.52 -37.27 20.00
C SER A 579 -12.23 -36.59 18.64
N SER A 580 -13.11 -36.82 17.64
CA SER A 580 -13.13 -36.01 16.42
C SER A 580 -13.60 -34.60 16.75
N VAL A 581 -12.96 -33.61 16.17
CA VAL A 581 -13.32 -32.19 16.29
C VAL A 581 -14.17 -31.77 15.12
#